data_5136b67a5546f75e28c295dc06f8ffdd
#
_entry.id   5136b67a5546f75e28c295dc06f8ffdd
#
_cell.length_a   1.000
_cell.length_b   1.000
_cell.length_c   1.000
_cell.angle_alpha   90.00
_cell.angle_beta   90.00
_cell.angle_gamma   90.00
#
_symmetry.space_group_name_H-M   'P 1'
#
loop_
_entity.id
_entity.type
_entity.pdbx_description
1 polymer ?
#
loop_
_entity_poly.entity_id
_entity_poly.type
_entity_poly.pdbx_seq_one_letter_code
_entity_poly.pdbx_strand_id
1 'polypeptide(L)'
;MKHIKRVSVLLLCLFLCMGISVQGKTLNVMDFGALGDGHTDDAAAIQRAIDACSREGGGTVLLPSNHTFMAGPVQLKSNINLHLEPNSILLANPNEEIYHLSAFGKNEGEGMMWLWCKDIENLSITGNGTIDGNGVAFMGQELEDSYDLKPVTTFDPRPHVLTLIGVKNLIIRDVTIRNGAYWTVHLVGCDGANIEGIQLLNNLKIRNGDGIDVDHSRNVRISNCYITSGDDCICLKNRREYEEYGPCHDIVVTNCVMTSRSCAIKIGSENMDSIARVLVDNCIITASNRGIGIQNRDEGTVTDVVFSNIMLDCRLWSDVWWGKAEPIYVTSYPRANGNHKDANWRFPKGQIEGKCGEVARICFNNITATSENGCFVGGDKIGKVHGIYFNNVRVNLVKPKTKQRGIFDKRPCKGEGFVKADWDDLVQMPVALYTENATVIGVPEYTKD
;
A
#
# COMPACT_ATOMS: atom_id res chain seq x y z
N MET A 1 14.97 -14.99 69.79
CA MET A 1 15.43 -15.58 68.53
C MET A 1 14.34 -15.69 67.46
N LYS A 2 13.29 -14.83 67.39
CA LYS A 2 12.24 -14.85 66.38
C LYS A 2 12.16 -13.56 65.48
N HIS A 3 13.01 -12.57 65.71
CA HIS A 3 12.98 -11.34 64.95
C HIS A 3 14.04 -11.20 63.86
N ILE A 4 15.03 -12.05 63.77
CA ILE A 4 16.14 -11.96 62.81
C ILE A 4 15.81 -12.64 61.47
N LYS A 5 14.85 -13.58 61.42
CA LYS A 5 14.47 -14.29 60.16
C LYS A 5 13.54 -13.51 59.23
N ARG A 6 12.92 -12.42 59.68
CA ARG A 6 12.00 -11.63 58.83
C ARG A 6 12.66 -10.50 58.04
N VAL A 7 13.81 -10.06 58.45
CA VAL A 7 14.55 -8.98 57.75
C VAL A 7 15.32 -9.48 56.55
N SER A 8 15.80 -10.73 56.57
CA SER A 8 16.55 -11.34 55.45
C SER A 8 15.69 -11.70 54.23
N VAL A 9 14.41 -11.99 54.45
CA VAL A 9 13.49 -12.30 53.32
C VAL A 9 13.02 -11.03 52.62
N LEU A 10 12.90 -9.88 53.33
CA LEU A 10 12.52 -8.62 52.70
C LEU A 10 13.65 -8.00 51.86
N LEU A 11 14.92 -8.21 52.22
CA LEU A 11 16.07 -7.75 51.43
C LEU A 11 16.28 -8.59 50.14
N LEU A 12 15.90 -9.86 50.14
CA LEU A 12 16.03 -10.71 48.96
C LEU A 12 14.93 -10.43 47.89
N CYS A 13 13.75 -9.93 48.33
CA CYS A 13 12.68 -9.52 47.40
C CYS A 13 12.90 -8.14 46.79
N LEU A 14 13.72 -7.27 47.39
CA LEU A 14 14.06 -5.96 46.83
C LEU A 14 15.18 -6.01 45.75
N PHE A 15 15.95 -7.08 45.69
CA PHE A 15 16.97 -7.26 44.65
C PHE A 15 16.43 -7.89 43.37
N LEU A 16 15.25 -8.49 43.39
CA LEU A 16 14.62 -9.09 42.19
C LEU A 16 13.74 -8.14 41.37
N CYS A 17 13.59 -6.87 41.81
CA CYS A 17 12.82 -5.83 41.10
C CYS A 17 13.67 -4.72 40.50
N MET A 18 14.97 -4.84 40.46
CA MET A 18 15.76 -4.05 39.53
C MET A 18 15.62 -4.70 38.16
N GLY A 19 14.51 -4.38 37.47
CA GLY A 19 14.42 -4.58 36.03
C GLY A 19 15.63 -3.88 35.42
N ILE A 20 16.60 -4.68 34.97
CA ILE A 20 17.65 -4.16 34.08
C ILE A 20 16.89 -3.67 32.86
N SER A 21 16.63 -2.37 32.81
CA SER A 21 16.27 -1.72 31.56
C SER A 21 17.49 -1.94 30.66
N VAL A 22 17.46 -2.98 29.85
CA VAL A 22 18.41 -3.14 28.76
C VAL A 22 18.02 -2.04 27.77
N GLN A 23 18.61 -0.87 27.96
CA GLN A 23 18.55 0.17 26.96
C GLN A 23 19.28 -0.38 25.74
N GLY A 24 18.52 -0.69 24.67
CA GLY A 24 19.08 -1.27 23.45
C GLY A 24 20.26 -0.42 22.98
N LYS A 25 21.36 -1.08 22.65
CA LYS A 25 22.57 -0.42 22.15
C LYS A 25 22.27 0.34 20.87
N THR A 26 22.85 1.53 20.72
CA THR A 26 22.82 2.28 19.46
C THR A 26 24.13 2.07 18.72
N LEU A 27 24.06 1.58 17.50
CA LEU A 27 25.19 1.37 16.59
C LEU A 27 25.11 2.36 15.45
N ASN A 28 26.08 3.26 15.35
CA ASN A 28 26.16 4.24 14.26
C ASN A 28 26.77 3.57 13.02
N VAL A 29 26.13 3.68 11.86
CA VAL A 29 26.61 3.07 10.61
C VAL A 29 28.00 3.60 10.19
N MET A 30 28.35 4.81 10.60
CA MET A 30 29.67 5.40 10.35
C MET A 30 30.80 4.60 11.04
N ASP A 31 30.54 4.03 12.22
CA ASP A 31 31.50 3.18 12.95
C ASP A 31 31.76 1.85 12.23
N PHE A 32 30.90 1.51 11.27
CA PHE A 32 31.01 0.32 10.41
C PHE A 32 31.54 0.63 9.01
N GLY A 33 31.97 1.89 8.80
CA GLY A 33 32.63 2.33 7.57
C GLY A 33 31.69 2.89 6.50
N ALA A 34 30.46 3.29 6.86
CA ALA A 34 29.62 4.08 5.98
C ALA A 34 30.23 5.48 5.81
N LEU A 35 30.17 6.04 4.61
CA LEU A 35 30.69 7.37 4.33
C LEU A 35 29.59 8.44 4.35
N GLY A 36 28.40 8.11 3.89
CA GLY A 36 27.27 9.04 3.87
C GLY A 36 27.49 10.24 2.95
N ASP A 37 28.26 10.07 1.87
CA ASP A 37 28.66 11.12 0.93
C ASP A 37 27.71 11.25 -0.28
N GLY A 38 26.70 10.37 -0.38
CA GLY A 38 25.71 10.33 -1.45
C GLY A 38 26.19 9.68 -2.76
N HIS A 39 27.39 9.16 -2.79
CA HIS A 39 28.02 8.58 -4.00
C HIS A 39 28.58 7.19 -3.77
N THR A 40 29.15 6.93 -2.60
CA THR A 40 29.67 5.62 -2.24
C THR A 40 28.53 4.69 -1.84
N ASP A 41 28.60 3.43 -2.27
CA ASP A 41 27.62 2.43 -1.84
C ASP A 41 27.91 1.98 -0.41
N ASP A 42 27.09 2.44 0.52
CA ASP A 42 27.19 2.18 1.95
C ASP A 42 26.46 0.89 2.38
N ALA A 43 25.85 0.14 1.45
CA ALA A 43 25.03 -1.04 1.77
C ALA A 43 25.78 -2.06 2.66
N ALA A 44 27.04 -2.34 2.33
CA ALA A 44 27.85 -3.27 3.11
C ALA A 44 28.14 -2.80 4.53
N ALA A 45 28.33 -1.49 4.73
CA ALA A 45 28.55 -0.90 6.04
C ALA A 45 27.27 -0.91 6.89
N ILE A 46 26.14 -0.52 6.28
CA ILE A 46 24.82 -0.58 6.92
C ILE A 46 24.49 -2.02 7.30
N GLN A 47 24.73 -2.99 6.40
CA GLN A 47 24.49 -4.40 6.69
C GLN A 47 25.34 -4.91 7.87
N ARG A 48 26.63 -4.52 7.95
CA ARG A 48 27.47 -4.88 9.10
C ARG A 48 26.93 -4.33 10.43
N ALA A 49 26.41 -3.10 10.43
CA ALA A 49 25.78 -2.51 11.62
C ALA A 49 24.51 -3.27 12.02
N ILE A 50 23.63 -3.59 11.06
CA ILE A 50 22.43 -4.41 11.27
C ILE A 50 22.81 -5.78 11.83
N ASP A 51 23.79 -6.45 11.22
CA ASP A 51 24.24 -7.78 11.62
C ASP A 51 24.82 -7.78 13.03
N ALA A 52 25.61 -6.75 13.37
CA ALA A 52 26.16 -6.59 14.70
C ALA A 52 25.05 -6.35 15.73
N CYS A 53 24.13 -5.43 15.44
CA CYS A 53 22.99 -5.13 16.28
C CYS A 53 22.14 -6.39 16.57
N SER A 54 21.81 -7.15 15.54
CA SER A 54 21.03 -8.38 15.65
C SER A 54 21.76 -9.46 16.47
N ARG A 55 23.07 -9.64 16.29
CA ARG A 55 23.87 -10.61 17.07
C ARG A 55 23.95 -10.26 18.57
N GLU A 56 23.87 -8.98 18.91
CA GLU A 56 23.87 -8.50 20.29
C GLU A 56 22.47 -8.53 20.94
N GLY A 57 21.48 -9.10 20.26
CA GLY A 57 20.11 -9.25 20.79
C GLY A 57 19.16 -8.12 20.38
N GLY A 58 19.62 -7.16 19.58
CA GLY A 58 18.83 -6.05 19.07
C GLY A 58 19.27 -4.69 19.59
N GLY A 59 18.60 -3.64 19.08
CA GLY A 59 18.89 -2.25 19.42
C GLY A 59 18.60 -1.29 18.27
N THR A 60 19.29 -0.17 18.25
CA THR A 60 19.14 0.86 17.22
C THR A 60 20.34 0.87 16.27
N VAL A 61 20.05 0.79 14.99
CA VAL A 61 21.02 1.09 13.91
C VAL A 61 20.77 2.52 13.46
N LEU A 62 21.72 3.39 13.72
CA LEU A 62 21.59 4.82 13.56
C LEU A 62 22.23 5.30 12.26
N LEU A 63 21.43 5.98 11.43
CA LEU A 63 21.89 6.81 10.31
C LEU A 63 21.91 8.26 10.80
N PRO A 64 23.11 8.83 11.08
CA PRO A 64 23.22 10.17 11.66
C PRO A 64 22.80 11.28 10.70
N SER A 65 22.45 12.43 11.27
CA SER A 65 22.02 13.62 10.55
C SER A 65 23.04 14.18 9.57
N ASN A 66 22.53 14.88 8.55
CA ASN A 66 23.33 15.61 7.55
C ASN A 66 24.22 14.72 6.66
N HIS A 67 23.82 13.46 6.49
CA HIS A 67 24.47 12.49 5.59
C HIS A 67 23.49 11.94 4.58
N THR A 68 24.00 11.58 3.40
CA THR A 68 23.26 10.83 2.38
C THR A 68 23.95 9.49 2.16
N PHE A 69 23.32 8.43 2.63
CA PHE A 69 23.81 7.06 2.50
C PHE A 69 23.21 6.43 1.25
N MET A 70 23.97 6.38 0.14
CA MET A 70 23.54 5.63 -1.02
C MET A 70 23.76 4.14 -0.76
N ALA A 71 22.78 3.31 -0.99
CA ALA A 71 22.86 1.89 -0.69
C ALA A 71 22.15 1.02 -1.73
N GLY A 72 22.79 -0.07 -2.11
CA GLY A 72 22.16 -1.22 -2.76
C GLY A 72 21.26 -2.00 -1.80
N PRO A 73 20.87 -3.25 -2.13
CA PRO A 73 20.00 -4.06 -1.31
C PRO A 73 20.52 -4.29 0.12
N VAL A 74 19.64 -4.10 1.12
CA VAL A 74 19.94 -4.31 2.54
C VAL A 74 18.88 -5.22 3.17
N GLN A 75 19.32 -6.22 3.91
CA GLN A 75 18.46 -7.12 4.66
C GLN A 75 18.27 -6.65 6.09
N LEU A 76 17.03 -6.37 6.48
CA LEU A 76 16.63 -6.04 7.85
C LEU A 76 16.51 -7.32 8.70
N LYS A 77 16.67 -7.20 10.02
CA LYS A 77 16.67 -8.32 10.95
C LYS A 77 15.78 -8.09 12.17
N SER A 78 15.51 -9.15 12.92
CA SER A 78 14.70 -9.07 14.14
C SER A 78 15.31 -8.18 15.20
N ASN A 79 14.44 -7.59 16.02
CA ASN A 79 14.77 -6.81 17.22
C ASN A 79 15.59 -5.56 16.94
N ILE A 80 15.50 -4.98 15.73
CA ILE A 80 16.22 -3.75 15.41
C ILE A 80 15.27 -2.57 15.18
N ASN A 81 15.77 -1.39 15.51
CA ASN A 81 15.22 -0.13 15.05
C ASN A 81 16.20 0.51 14.06
N LEU A 82 15.82 0.59 12.78
CA LEU A 82 16.53 1.42 11.81
C LEU A 82 16.10 2.87 12.02
N HIS A 83 17.00 3.69 12.58
CA HIS A 83 16.68 5.05 12.96
C HIS A 83 17.42 6.07 12.08
N LEU A 84 16.63 6.92 11.42
CA LEU A 84 17.14 7.99 10.56
C LEU A 84 16.97 9.33 11.28
N GLU A 85 18.09 9.97 11.65
CA GLU A 85 18.05 11.30 12.26
C GLU A 85 17.57 12.37 11.24
N PRO A 86 17.14 13.56 11.72
CA PRO A 86 16.75 14.66 10.83
C PRO A 86 17.85 14.99 9.80
N ASN A 87 17.46 15.24 8.55
CA ASN A 87 18.37 15.47 7.40
C ASN A 87 19.28 14.27 7.04
N SER A 88 19.07 13.10 7.62
CA SER A 88 19.66 11.86 7.12
C SER A 88 18.85 11.36 5.91
N ILE A 89 19.52 10.94 4.85
CA ILE A 89 18.90 10.37 3.65
C ILE A 89 19.49 8.98 3.41
N LEU A 90 18.65 7.96 3.35
CA LEU A 90 18.99 6.64 2.81
C LEU A 90 18.49 6.60 1.39
N LEU A 91 19.42 6.57 0.42
CA LEU A 91 19.17 6.73 -1.02
C LEU A 91 19.40 5.40 -1.75
N ALA A 92 18.43 4.96 -2.55
CA ALA A 92 18.60 3.76 -3.36
C ALA A 92 19.69 3.96 -4.43
N ASN A 93 20.60 3.00 -4.53
CA ASN A 93 21.61 2.97 -5.56
C ASN A 93 20.94 2.70 -6.93
N PRO A 94 21.11 3.57 -7.94
CA PRO A 94 20.42 3.44 -9.22
C PRO A 94 21.00 2.35 -10.15
N ASN A 95 22.03 1.64 -9.74
CA ASN A 95 22.59 0.54 -10.54
C ASN A 95 21.62 -0.66 -10.51
N GLU A 96 20.94 -0.88 -11.64
CA GLU A 96 19.95 -1.95 -11.80
C GLU A 96 20.55 -3.36 -11.62
N GLU A 97 21.83 -3.54 -11.92
CA GLU A 97 22.50 -4.83 -11.92
C GLU A 97 22.71 -5.44 -10.53
N ILE A 98 22.53 -4.63 -9.45
CA ILE A 98 22.74 -5.12 -8.08
C ILE A 98 21.47 -5.70 -7.43
N TYR A 99 20.31 -5.55 -8.07
CA TYR A 99 19.04 -6.03 -7.55
C TYR A 99 18.72 -7.42 -8.10
N HIS A 100 18.86 -8.46 -7.27
CA HIS A 100 18.74 -9.85 -7.70
C HIS A 100 17.53 -10.60 -7.08
N LEU A 101 16.90 -10.02 -6.06
CA LEU A 101 15.78 -10.64 -5.38
C LEU A 101 14.49 -9.93 -5.75
N SER A 102 13.50 -10.67 -6.22
CA SER A 102 12.16 -10.16 -6.52
C SER A 102 11.18 -10.47 -5.41
N ALA A 103 10.30 -9.52 -5.12
CA ALA A 103 9.11 -9.71 -4.29
C ALA A 103 8.04 -10.56 -5.00
N PHE A 104 8.14 -10.76 -6.30
CA PHE A 104 7.17 -11.50 -7.12
C PHE A 104 7.76 -12.81 -7.60
N GLY A 105 7.80 -13.79 -6.74
CA GLY A 105 8.46 -15.08 -6.81
C GLY A 105 8.65 -15.80 -8.16
N LYS A 106 7.89 -15.47 -9.21
CA LYS A 106 8.02 -16.05 -10.56
C LYS A 106 8.11 -15.00 -11.66
N ASN A 107 8.18 -13.76 -11.30
CA ASN A 107 8.21 -12.65 -12.23
C ASN A 107 9.65 -12.19 -12.40
N GLU A 108 10.35 -12.81 -13.33
CA GLU A 108 11.71 -12.40 -13.65
C GLU A 108 11.70 -10.94 -14.12
N GLY A 109 12.35 -10.06 -13.35
CA GLY A 109 12.58 -8.68 -13.75
C GLY A 109 11.62 -7.62 -13.24
N GLU A 110 10.60 -7.98 -12.47
CA GLU A 110 9.71 -6.99 -11.81
C GLU A 110 9.82 -7.03 -10.30
N GLY A 111 9.57 -5.90 -9.65
CA GLY A 111 9.40 -5.81 -8.20
C GLY A 111 10.62 -6.28 -7.42
N MET A 112 11.80 -5.84 -7.78
CA MET A 112 13.03 -6.15 -7.04
C MET A 112 12.96 -5.60 -5.62
N MET A 113 13.75 -6.13 -4.71
CA MET A 113 13.73 -5.71 -3.31
C MET A 113 14.96 -4.88 -2.97
N TRP A 114 14.75 -3.71 -2.39
CA TRP A 114 15.82 -2.87 -1.84
C TRP A 114 16.02 -3.10 -0.35
N LEU A 115 15.18 -2.52 0.50
CA LEU A 115 15.19 -2.78 1.95
C LEU A 115 14.20 -3.92 2.22
N TRP A 116 14.69 -5.05 2.68
CA TRP A 116 13.84 -6.24 2.75
C TRP A 116 14.10 -7.11 3.98
N CYS A 117 13.11 -7.88 4.36
CA CYS A 117 13.24 -8.93 5.37
C CYS A 117 12.25 -10.06 5.11
N LYS A 118 12.51 -11.20 5.76
CA LYS A 118 11.58 -12.33 5.74
C LYS A 118 11.57 -13.05 7.09
N ASP A 119 10.35 -13.31 7.59
CA ASP A 119 10.07 -14.11 8.79
C ASP A 119 10.85 -13.63 10.03
N ILE A 120 10.70 -12.34 10.34
CA ILE A 120 11.35 -11.69 11.48
C ILE A 120 10.32 -11.10 12.45
N GLU A 121 10.80 -10.63 13.60
CA GLU A 121 9.96 -10.00 14.62
C GLU A 121 10.58 -8.71 15.18
N ASN A 122 9.73 -7.82 15.71
CA ASN A 122 10.13 -6.60 16.41
C ASN A 122 11.01 -5.70 15.53
N LEU A 123 10.56 -5.38 14.33
CA LEU A 123 11.22 -4.41 13.45
C LEU A 123 10.62 -3.02 13.63
N SER A 124 11.48 -2.03 13.80
CA SER A 124 11.08 -0.62 13.75
C SER A 124 11.90 0.14 12.71
N ILE A 125 11.22 1.07 12.01
CA ILE A 125 11.85 2.07 11.12
C ILE A 125 11.33 3.43 11.58
N THR A 126 12.21 4.26 12.13
CA THR A 126 11.79 5.48 12.85
C THR A 126 12.70 6.67 12.57
N GLY A 127 12.27 7.84 13.00
CA GLY A 127 13.04 9.08 12.96
C GLY A 127 12.48 10.10 11.97
N ASN A 128 13.12 11.25 11.87
CA ASN A 128 12.67 12.33 10.98
C ASN A 128 13.57 12.49 9.73
N GLY A 129 14.31 11.44 9.38
CA GLY A 129 15.06 11.37 8.15
C GLY A 129 14.23 10.87 6.98
N THR A 130 14.90 10.63 5.86
CA THR A 130 14.26 10.28 4.58
C THR A 130 14.79 8.95 4.04
N ILE A 131 13.89 8.09 3.58
CA ILE A 131 14.18 6.94 2.72
C ILE A 131 13.76 7.34 1.31
N ASP A 132 14.72 7.46 0.40
CA ASP A 132 14.52 7.92 -0.98
C ASP A 132 14.77 6.76 -1.95
N GLY A 133 13.70 6.27 -2.59
CA GLY A 133 13.77 5.17 -3.54
C GLY A 133 14.42 5.53 -4.88
N ASN A 134 14.81 6.82 -5.07
CA ASN A 134 15.50 7.31 -6.28
C ASN A 134 14.80 6.93 -7.60
N GLY A 135 13.47 6.83 -7.56
CA GLY A 135 12.66 6.20 -8.60
C GLY A 135 12.86 6.75 -10.00
N VAL A 136 13.10 8.06 -10.12
CA VAL A 136 13.31 8.70 -11.43
C VAL A 136 14.59 8.20 -12.11
N ALA A 137 15.60 7.79 -11.35
CA ALA A 137 16.86 7.26 -11.91
C ALA A 137 16.66 5.91 -12.63
N PHE A 138 15.59 5.18 -12.30
CA PHE A 138 15.20 3.93 -12.98
C PHE A 138 14.30 4.17 -14.20
N MET A 139 13.94 5.41 -14.48
CA MET A 139 13.00 5.80 -15.54
C MET A 139 13.72 6.39 -16.73
N GLY A 140 13.20 6.10 -17.92
CA GLY A 140 13.61 6.74 -19.15
C GLY A 140 13.05 8.16 -19.29
N GLN A 141 13.32 8.75 -20.44
CA GLN A 141 12.84 10.08 -20.76
C GLN A 141 11.30 10.13 -20.76
N GLU A 142 10.75 11.20 -20.21
CA GLU A 142 9.34 11.51 -20.35
C GLU A 142 9.03 11.80 -21.82
N LEU A 143 8.01 11.13 -22.37
CA LEU A 143 7.51 11.43 -23.70
C LEU A 143 6.50 12.58 -23.58
N GLU A 144 6.48 13.50 -24.56
CA GLU A 144 5.60 14.68 -24.55
C GLU A 144 4.13 14.36 -24.33
N ASP A 145 3.65 13.27 -24.95
CA ASP A 145 2.28 12.79 -24.82
C ASP A 145 2.11 11.69 -23.77
N SER A 146 3.16 11.43 -22.98
CA SER A 146 3.14 10.36 -22.00
C SER A 146 2.56 10.82 -20.69
N TYR A 147 1.55 10.11 -20.25
CA TYR A 147 0.98 10.23 -18.93
C TYR A 147 1.93 9.71 -17.84
N ASP A 148 2.78 8.76 -18.17
CA ASP A 148 3.69 8.08 -17.27
C ASP A 148 5.13 8.07 -17.79
N LEU A 149 6.09 8.00 -16.87
CA LEU A 149 7.48 7.69 -17.19
C LEU A 149 7.58 6.19 -17.48
N LYS A 150 8.41 5.83 -18.46
CA LYS A 150 8.68 4.43 -18.78
C LYS A 150 9.99 4.00 -18.17
N PRO A 151 10.12 2.74 -17.72
CA PRO A 151 11.39 2.18 -17.29
C PRO A 151 12.48 2.33 -18.36
N VAL A 152 13.73 2.52 -17.92
CA VAL A 152 14.90 2.67 -18.83
C VAL A 152 15.11 1.42 -19.68
N THR A 153 14.81 0.25 -19.11
CA THR A 153 14.99 -1.05 -19.76
C THR A 153 13.66 -1.73 -20.08
N THR A 154 13.65 -2.66 -21.03
CA THR A 154 12.49 -3.53 -21.31
C THR A 154 12.30 -4.61 -20.23
N PHE A 155 13.35 -4.95 -19.52
CA PHE A 155 13.38 -5.73 -18.30
C PHE A 155 13.13 -4.74 -17.16
N ASP A 156 12.10 -4.89 -16.37
CA ASP A 156 11.63 -3.93 -15.38
C ASP A 156 12.21 -4.23 -13.97
N PRO A 157 13.52 -3.95 -13.71
CA PRO A 157 14.19 -4.30 -12.46
C PRO A 157 13.93 -3.28 -11.34
N ARG A 158 12.96 -2.40 -11.50
CA ARG A 158 12.66 -1.35 -10.52
C ARG A 158 12.42 -1.94 -9.13
N PRO A 159 13.15 -1.49 -8.09
CA PRO A 159 12.98 -2.05 -6.76
C PRO A 159 11.77 -1.46 -6.01
N HIS A 160 11.14 -2.30 -5.20
CA HIS A 160 10.34 -1.84 -4.06
C HIS A 160 11.23 -1.14 -3.05
N VAL A 161 10.73 -0.12 -2.37
CA VAL A 161 11.52 0.56 -1.34
C VAL A 161 11.63 -0.31 -0.08
N LEU A 162 10.49 -0.79 0.44
CA LEU A 162 10.41 -1.69 1.60
C LEU A 162 9.62 -2.94 1.21
N THR A 163 10.22 -4.12 1.32
CA THR A 163 9.53 -5.40 1.19
C THR A 163 9.65 -6.19 2.50
N LEU A 164 8.57 -6.23 3.26
CA LEU A 164 8.52 -6.72 4.62
C LEU A 164 7.66 -7.99 4.67
N ILE A 165 8.31 -9.16 4.65
CA ILE A 165 7.63 -10.46 4.54
C ILE A 165 7.61 -11.14 5.91
N GLY A 166 6.44 -11.56 6.38
CA GLY A 166 6.26 -12.35 7.59
C GLY A 166 6.68 -11.63 8.88
N VAL A 167 6.59 -10.30 8.93
CA VAL A 167 7.04 -9.54 10.11
C VAL A 167 5.99 -9.57 11.21
N LYS A 168 6.39 -9.93 12.43
CA LYS A 168 5.59 -9.81 13.64
C LYS A 168 6.03 -8.56 14.42
N ASN A 169 5.08 -7.71 14.82
CA ASN A 169 5.33 -6.45 15.52
C ASN A 169 6.20 -5.49 14.69
N LEU A 170 5.62 -4.89 13.66
CA LEU A 170 6.25 -3.87 12.81
C LEU A 170 5.83 -2.48 13.27
N ILE A 171 6.78 -1.55 13.32
CA ILE A 171 6.55 -0.12 13.51
C ILE A 171 7.25 0.66 12.40
N ILE A 172 6.52 1.51 11.67
CA ILE A 172 7.10 2.52 10.76
C ILE A 172 6.54 3.87 11.20
N ARG A 173 7.41 4.79 11.65
CA ARG A 173 6.91 6.03 12.25
C ARG A 173 7.79 7.24 11.97
N ASP A 174 7.13 8.37 11.66
CA ASP A 174 7.69 9.72 11.55
C ASP A 174 8.67 9.94 10.38
N VAL A 175 9.06 8.89 9.66
CA VAL A 175 9.96 8.99 8.51
C VAL A 175 9.27 9.54 7.27
N THR A 176 10.04 10.22 6.43
CA THR A 176 9.65 10.50 5.05
C THR A 176 10.13 9.34 4.15
N ILE A 177 9.22 8.76 3.38
CA ILE A 177 9.54 7.77 2.33
C ILE A 177 9.13 8.39 1.01
N ARG A 178 10.02 8.42 0.02
CA ARG A 178 9.71 9.11 -1.22
C ARG A 178 10.33 8.47 -2.45
N ASN A 179 9.83 8.89 -3.61
CA ASN A 179 10.40 8.56 -4.92
C ASN A 179 10.58 7.05 -5.12
N GLY A 180 9.59 6.23 -4.72
CA GLY A 180 9.62 4.80 -5.02
C GLY A 180 9.72 4.55 -6.52
N ALA A 181 10.58 3.62 -6.93
CA ALA A 181 10.69 3.20 -8.33
C ALA A 181 9.58 2.21 -8.70
N TYR A 182 9.07 1.49 -7.75
CA TYR A 182 7.96 0.52 -7.82
C TYR A 182 7.14 0.65 -6.52
N TRP A 183 6.47 -0.40 -6.03
CA TRP A 183 5.73 -0.35 -4.76
C TRP A 183 6.61 0.12 -3.61
N THR A 184 6.09 1.07 -2.83
CA THR A 184 6.92 1.74 -1.83
C THR A 184 7.01 0.95 -0.54
N VAL A 185 5.87 0.59 0.07
CA VAL A 185 5.83 -0.22 1.30
C VAL A 185 4.98 -1.46 1.01
N HIS A 186 5.62 -2.60 0.86
CA HIS A 186 4.95 -3.87 0.64
C HIS A 186 5.01 -4.73 1.90
N LEU A 187 3.88 -4.85 2.58
CA LEU A 187 3.68 -5.70 3.75
C LEU A 187 3.12 -7.04 3.29
N VAL A 188 3.86 -8.11 3.48
CA VAL A 188 3.42 -9.46 3.11
C VAL A 188 3.32 -10.32 4.36
N GLY A 189 2.16 -10.86 4.67
CA GLY A 189 1.98 -11.76 5.82
C GLY A 189 2.39 -11.15 7.17
N CYS A 190 2.37 -9.83 7.28
CA CYS A 190 2.70 -9.16 8.54
C CYS A 190 1.59 -9.34 9.57
N ASP A 191 1.96 -9.45 10.84
CA ASP A 191 1.04 -9.55 11.97
C ASP A 191 1.37 -8.50 13.03
N GLY A 192 0.48 -7.54 13.24
CA GLY A 192 0.69 -6.43 14.17
C GLY A 192 1.58 -5.33 13.60
N ALA A 193 1.21 -4.75 12.45
CA ALA A 193 1.92 -3.60 11.88
C ALA A 193 1.27 -2.28 12.32
N ASN A 194 2.10 -1.30 12.68
CA ASN A 194 1.68 0.07 12.97
C ASN A 194 2.49 1.05 12.10
N ILE A 195 1.80 1.72 11.18
CA ILE A 195 2.38 2.76 10.31
C ILE A 195 1.75 4.09 10.71
N GLU A 196 2.54 5.01 11.22
CA GLU A 196 2.03 6.23 11.83
C GLU A 196 2.87 7.46 11.49
N GLY A 197 2.18 8.54 11.13
CA GLY A 197 2.81 9.87 10.97
C GLY A 197 3.82 9.97 9.83
N ILE A 198 3.82 9.05 8.88
CA ILE A 198 4.76 9.06 7.76
C ILE A 198 4.30 10.02 6.66
N GLN A 199 5.28 10.58 5.94
CA GLN A 199 5.05 11.22 4.65
C GLN A 199 5.55 10.28 3.54
N LEU A 200 4.63 9.80 2.71
CA LEU A 200 4.96 8.97 1.56
C LEU A 200 4.72 9.80 0.29
N LEU A 201 5.80 10.19 -0.38
CA LEU A 201 5.78 11.20 -1.43
C LEU A 201 6.36 10.66 -2.75
N ASN A 202 5.57 9.93 -3.50
CA ASN A 202 5.99 9.38 -4.78
C ASN A 202 5.77 10.34 -5.95
N ASN A 203 6.55 10.13 -7.00
CA ASN A 203 6.33 10.80 -8.27
C ASN A 203 5.03 10.25 -8.90
N LEU A 204 4.11 11.16 -9.21
CA LEU A 204 2.79 10.80 -9.76
C LEU A 204 2.84 10.22 -11.19
N LYS A 205 3.98 10.21 -11.85
CA LYS A 205 4.16 9.67 -13.21
C LYS A 205 4.85 8.31 -13.23
N ILE A 206 5.26 7.79 -12.09
CA ILE A 206 5.86 6.46 -12.00
C ILE A 206 4.74 5.43 -11.85
N ARG A 207 4.58 4.60 -12.88
CA ARG A 207 3.66 3.46 -12.90
C ARG A 207 4.03 2.44 -11.82
N ASN A 208 3.02 1.84 -11.19
CA ASN A 208 3.20 0.92 -10.05
C ASN A 208 3.98 1.57 -8.88
N GLY A 209 3.91 2.90 -8.77
CA GLY A 209 4.45 3.62 -7.64
C GLY A 209 3.45 3.64 -6.47
N ASP A 210 2.92 2.47 -6.10
CA ASP A 210 1.97 2.30 -5.00
C ASP A 210 2.58 2.78 -3.68
N GLY A 211 1.74 3.28 -2.79
CA GLY A 211 2.18 3.75 -1.48
C GLY A 211 2.39 2.61 -0.49
N ILE A 212 1.30 2.07 0.03
CA ILE A 212 1.32 0.99 1.02
C ILE A 212 0.46 -0.17 0.53
N ASP A 213 1.09 -1.29 0.21
CA ASP A 213 0.43 -2.54 -0.14
C ASP A 213 0.37 -3.47 1.06
N VAL A 214 -0.84 -3.83 1.47
CA VAL A 214 -1.11 -4.73 2.60
C VAL A 214 -1.54 -6.07 2.02
N ASP A 215 -0.61 -7.02 1.95
CA ASP A 215 -0.77 -8.30 1.27
C ASP A 215 -0.77 -9.43 2.29
N HIS A 216 -1.81 -10.26 2.34
CA HIS A 216 -1.93 -11.37 3.31
C HIS A 216 -1.64 -10.98 4.78
N SER A 217 -1.79 -9.71 5.13
CA SER A 217 -1.40 -9.19 6.45
C SER A 217 -2.60 -8.98 7.35
N ARG A 218 -2.37 -8.97 8.66
CA ARG A 218 -3.42 -8.82 9.66
C ARG A 218 -3.00 -7.95 10.84
N ASN A 219 -4.00 -7.43 11.57
CA ASN A 219 -3.76 -6.52 12.70
C ASN A 219 -2.95 -5.27 12.30
N VAL A 220 -3.28 -4.68 11.14
CA VAL A 220 -2.54 -3.53 10.58
C VAL A 220 -3.26 -2.23 10.90
N ARG A 221 -2.52 -1.24 11.36
CA ARG A 221 -2.99 0.13 11.58
C ARG A 221 -2.15 1.11 10.77
N ILE A 222 -2.81 1.94 9.97
CA ILE A 222 -2.20 3.03 9.19
C ILE A 222 -2.88 4.32 9.61
N SER A 223 -2.14 5.26 10.18
CA SER A 223 -2.74 6.46 10.75
C SER A 223 -1.87 7.71 10.60
N ASN A 224 -2.53 8.87 10.50
CA ASN A 224 -1.87 10.18 10.49
C ASN A 224 -0.86 10.34 9.34
N CYS A 225 -1.09 9.68 8.20
CA CYS A 225 -0.17 9.65 7.08
C CYS A 225 -0.57 10.65 5.98
N TYR A 226 0.43 11.21 5.30
CA TYR A 226 0.25 11.95 4.06
C TYR A 226 0.84 11.14 2.91
N ILE A 227 0.02 10.76 1.91
CA ILE A 227 0.43 9.82 0.87
C ILE A 227 0.12 10.39 -0.51
N THR A 228 1.13 10.50 -1.36
CA THR A 228 0.97 10.74 -2.80
C THR A 228 1.54 9.58 -3.59
N SER A 229 0.83 9.11 -4.61
CA SER A 229 1.18 7.89 -5.32
C SER A 229 0.89 7.99 -6.82
N GLY A 230 1.79 7.45 -7.62
CA GLY A 230 1.59 7.29 -9.08
C GLY A 230 0.60 6.18 -9.42
N ASP A 231 0.38 5.24 -8.50
CA ASP A 231 -0.64 4.20 -8.55
C ASP A 231 -1.50 4.26 -7.28
N ASP A 232 -1.82 3.17 -6.61
CA ASP A 232 -2.71 3.16 -5.44
C ASP A 232 -2.00 3.74 -4.20
N CYS A 233 -2.67 4.57 -3.37
CA CYS A 233 -2.05 5.05 -2.12
C CYS A 233 -2.00 3.99 -1.04
N ILE A 234 -3.14 3.34 -0.77
CA ILE A 234 -3.23 2.19 0.15
C ILE A 234 -4.00 1.09 -0.58
N CYS A 235 -3.38 -0.08 -0.70
CA CYS A 235 -3.96 -1.20 -1.41
C CYS A 235 -3.93 -2.48 -0.58
N LEU A 236 -5.08 -3.13 -0.38
CA LEU A 236 -5.19 -4.41 0.29
C LEU A 236 -5.26 -5.52 -0.76
N LYS A 237 -4.46 -6.56 -0.58
CA LYS A 237 -4.31 -7.65 -1.55
C LYS A 237 -4.24 -9.01 -0.85
N ASN A 238 -4.43 -10.08 -1.62
CA ASN A 238 -4.03 -11.45 -1.29
C ASN A 238 -3.44 -12.06 -2.55
N ARG A 239 -2.14 -11.91 -2.74
CA ARG A 239 -1.43 -12.40 -3.93
C ARG A 239 -1.14 -13.90 -3.82
N ARG A 240 -1.30 -14.60 -4.92
CA ARG A 240 -1.20 -16.05 -5.00
C ARG A 240 0.16 -16.63 -4.59
N GLU A 241 1.23 -15.90 -4.77
CA GLU A 241 2.57 -16.32 -4.38
C GLU A 241 2.82 -16.33 -2.87
N TYR A 242 1.91 -15.77 -2.09
CA TYR A 242 2.00 -15.61 -0.64
C TYR A 242 0.86 -16.30 0.12
N GLU A 243 0.21 -17.29 -0.50
CA GLU A 243 -0.95 -17.99 0.06
C GLU A 243 -0.70 -18.61 1.44
N GLU A 244 0.55 -18.93 1.76
CA GLU A 244 0.94 -19.52 3.04
C GLU A 244 0.70 -18.59 4.25
N TYR A 245 0.59 -17.27 4.03
CA TYR A 245 0.34 -16.32 5.11
C TYR A 245 -1.14 -16.16 5.46
N GLY A 246 -2.05 -16.71 4.65
CA GLY A 246 -3.49 -16.69 4.91
C GLY A 246 -4.17 -15.34 4.60
N PRO A 247 -5.39 -15.12 5.08
CA PRO A 247 -6.22 -14.00 4.69
C PRO A 247 -5.73 -12.64 5.19
N CYS A 248 -6.09 -11.57 4.47
CA CYS A 248 -5.89 -10.18 4.88
C CYS A 248 -7.08 -9.70 5.72
N HIS A 249 -6.87 -9.33 6.99
CA HIS A 249 -7.99 -8.92 7.86
C HIS A 249 -7.55 -8.07 9.06
N ASP A 250 -8.54 -7.46 9.74
CA ASP A 250 -8.34 -6.61 10.92
C ASP A 250 -7.45 -5.40 10.61
N ILE A 251 -7.87 -4.65 9.57
CA ILE A 251 -7.13 -3.50 9.05
C ILE A 251 -7.86 -2.20 9.43
N VAL A 252 -7.12 -1.24 9.96
CA VAL A 252 -7.64 0.11 10.25
C VAL A 252 -6.79 1.15 9.54
N VAL A 253 -7.45 2.03 8.77
CA VAL A 253 -6.85 3.22 8.15
C VAL A 253 -7.58 4.44 8.67
N THR A 254 -6.87 5.41 9.24
CA THR A 254 -7.52 6.60 9.79
C THR A 254 -6.65 7.86 9.72
N ASN A 255 -7.30 9.04 9.67
CA ASN A 255 -6.63 10.35 9.69
C ASN A 255 -5.58 10.54 8.57
N CYS A 256 -5.79 9.97 7.41
CA CYS A 256 -4.85 10.05 6.29
C CYS A 256 -5.32 11.06 5.24
N VAL A 257 -4.35 11.72 4.60
CA VAL A 257 -4.56 12.57 3.42
C VAL A 257 -3.89 11.92 2.23
N MET A 258 -4.63 11.69 1.14
CA MET A 258 -4.16 10.88 0.02
C MET A 258 -4.42 11.54 -1.32
N THR A 259 -3.47 11.37 -2.25
CA THR A 259 -3.59 11.75 -3.67
C THR A 259 -3.05 10.63 -4.55
N SER A 260 -3.87 10.11 -5.45
CA SER A 260 -3.48 9.00 -6.32
C SER A 260 -3.79 9.29 -7.80
N ARG A 261 -2.90 8.85 -8.66
CA ARG A 261 -3.17 8.78 -10.10
C ARG A 261 -4.02 7.57 -10.52
N SER A 262 -4.17 6.58 -9.63
CA SER A 262 -4.99 5.38 -9.81
C SER A 262 -6.15 5.37 -8.81
N CYS A 263 -5.97 4.79 -7.65
CA CYS A 263 -7.00 4.71 -6.62
C CYS A 263 -6.42 5.06 -5.24
N ALA A 264 -7.03 6.02 -4.54
CA ALA A 264 -6.50 6.43 -3.25
C ALA A 264 -6.57 5.28 -2.22
N ILE A 265 -7.71 4.61 -2.13
CA ILE A 265 -7.87 3.42 -1.28
C ILE A 265 -8.43 2.30 -2.13
N LYS A 266 -7.70 1.20 -2.24
CA LYS A 266 -8.07 0.06 -3.08
C LYS A 266 -8.08 -1.25 -2.32
N ILE A 267 -9.02 -2.11 -2.64
CA ILE A 267 -9.06 -3.51 -2.24
C ILE A 267 -9.00 -4.36 -3.53
N GLY A 268 -7.99 -5.19 -3.64
CA GLY A 268 -7.69 -5.96 -4.85
C GLY A 268 -6.62 -5.26 -5.71
N SER A 269 -6.45 -5.56 -7.00
CA SER A 269 -7.22 -6.52 -7.81
C SER A 269 -6.89 -7.99 -7.50
N GLU A 270 -5.68 -8.27 -7.01
CA GLU A 270 -5.27 -9.60 -6.59
C GLU A 270 -5.96 -9.96 -5.26
N ASN A 271 -6.80 -10.98 -5.29
CA ASN A 271 -7.45 -11.48 -4.10
C ASN A 271 -7.81 -12.96 -4.26
N MET A 272 -6.89 -13.84 -3.89
CA MET A 272 -7.12 -15.28 -3.94
C MET A 272 -7.71 -15.85 -2.65
N ASP A 273 -7.76 -15.06 -1.57
CA ASP A 273 -8.25 -15.45 -0.24
C ASP A 273 -9.33 -14.47 0.25
N SER A 274 -9.58 -14.36 1.53
CA SER A 274 -10.52 -13.44 2.13
C SER A 274 -9.85 -12.12 2.53
N ILE A 275 -10.49 -11.00 2.20
CA ILE A 275 -10.21 -9.68 2.79
C ILE A 275 -11.43 -9.28 3.61
N ALA A 276 -11.25 -9.11 4.93
CA ALA A 276 -12.39 -8.89 5.81
C ALA A 276 -12.04 -8.01 7.04
N ARG A 277 -13.07 -7.44 7.67
CA ARG A 277 -12.95 -6.58 8.86
C ARG A 277 -11.97 -5.44 8.64
N VAL A 278 -12.31 -4.60 7.65
CA VAL A 278 -11.55 -3.41 7.27
C VAL A 278 -12.33 -2.16 7.65
N LEU A 279 -11.70 -1.27 8.35
CA LEU A 279 -12.25 0.06 8.68
C LEU A 279 -11.35 1.15 8.09
N VAL A 280 -11.94 2.01 7.27
CA VAL A 280 -11.32 3.25 6.78
C VAL A 280 -12.14 4.43 7.27
N ASP A 281 -11.55 5.29 8.07
CA ASP A 281 -12.28 6.35 8.75
C ASP A 281 -11.52 7.68 8.78
N ASN A 282 -12.27 8.79 8.71
CA ASN A 282 -11.74 10.13 8.92
C ASN A 282 -10.57 10.49 8.00
N CYS A 283 -10.74 10.28 6.69
CA CYS A 283 -9.71 10.53 5.67
C CYS A 283 -10.12 11.62 4.67
N ILE A 284 -9.12 12.24 4.06
CA ILE A 284 -9.28 13.17 2.95
C ILE A 284 -8.58 12.60 1.72
N ILE A 285 -9.30 12.53 0.61
CA ILE A 285 -8.77 12.12 -0.68
C ILE A 285 -8.84 13.32 -1.62
N THR A 286 -7.70 13.75 -2.14
CA THR A 286 -7.60 14.94 -2.99
C THR A 286 -7.18 14.58 -4.40
N ALA A 287 -7.81 15.20 -5.39
CA ALA A 287 -7.42 15.14 -6.80
C ALA A 287 -7.00 13.75 -7.29
N SER A 288 -7.72 12.71 -6.87
CA SER A 288 -7.41 11.32 -7.22
C SER A 288 -8.18 10.86 -8.45
N ASN A 289 -7.62 9.91 -9.22
CA ASN A 289 -8.32 9.38 -10.38
C ASN A 289 -9.49 8.48 -9.98
N ARG A 290 -9.36 7.74 -8.87
CA ARG A 290 -10.45 7.05 -8.19
C ARG A 290 -10.31 7.27 -6.69
N GLY A 291 -11.42 7.49 -5.99
CA GLY A 291 -11.41 7.68 -4.55
C GLY A 291 -11.26 6.36 -3.80
N ILE A 292 -12.35 5.61 -3.74
CA ILE A 292 -12.43 4.29 -3.08
C ILE A 292 -12.74 3.24 -4.14
N GLY A 293 -11.90 2.20 -4.23
CA GLY A 293 -12.05 1.14 -5.20
C GLY A 293 -12.00 -0.26 -4.58
N ILE A 294 -13.03 -1.06 -4.82
CA ILE A 294 -13.01 -2.51 -4.58
C ILE A 294 -13.03 -3.19 -5.95
N GLN A 295 -11.93 -3.87 -6.27
CA GLN A 295 -11.76 -4.59 -7.53
C GLN A 295 -11.45 -6.06 -7.25
N ASN A 296 -12.46 -6.85 -6.93
CA ASN A 296 -12.27 -8.28 -6.71
C ASN A 296 -12.22 -9.01 -8.06
N ARG A 297 -11.07 -9.55 -8.43
CA ARG A 297 -10.86 -10.18 -9.74
C ARG A 297 -10.45 -11.64 -9.68
N ASP A 298 -10.22 -12.15 -8.49
CA ASP A 298 -9.85 -13.55 -8.24
C ASP A 298 -10.91 -14.20 -7.35
N GLU A 299 -10.72 -15.46 -7.02
CA GLU A 299 -11.69 -16.29 -6.30
C GLU A 299 -11.95 -15.89 -4.85
N GLY A 300 -11.10 -15.04 -4.26
CA GLY A 300 -11.23 -14.58 -2.89
C GLY A 300 -12.43 -13.67 -2.66
N THR A 301 -12.80 -13.50 -1.41
CA THR A 301 -13.95 -12.70 -0.99
C THR A 301 -13.54 -11.37 -0.39
N VAL A 302 -14.39 -10.35 -0.50
CA VAL A 302 -14.23 -9.08 0.21
C VAL A 302 -15.49 -8.83 1.01
N THR A 303 -15.37 -8.83 2.34
CA THR A 303 -16.54 -8.70 3.22
C THR A 303 -16.26 -7.87 4.46
N ASP A 304 -17.33 -7.32 5.05
CA ASP A 304 -17.26 -6.62 6.34
C ASP A 304 -16.28 -5.42 6.29
N VAL A 305 -16.50 -4.54 5.31
CA VAL A 305 -15.69 -3.34 5.11
C VAL A 305 -16.53 -2.10 5.37
N VAL A 306 -15.98 -1.18 6.12
CA VAL A 306 -16.62 0.11 6.43
C VAL A 306 -15.71 1.25 5.99
N PHE A 307 -16.26 2.14 5.16
CA PHE A 307 -15.69 3.44 4.82
C PHE A 307 -16.54 4.52 5.48
N SER A 308 -15.95 5.38 6.29
CA SER A 308 -16.71 6.34 7.10
C SER A 308 -16.00 7.69 7.18
N ASN A 309 -16.80 8.78 7.21
CA ASN A 309 -16.30 10.13 7.43
C ASN A 309 -15.19 10.55 6.45
N ILE A 310 -15.41 10.37 5.15
CA ILE A 310 -14.40 10.64 4.11
C ILE A 310 -14.85 11.78 3.20
N MET A 311 -13.93 12.70 2.94
CA MET A 311 -14.07 13.72 1.90
C MET A 311 -13.24 13.34 0.67
N LEU A 312 -13.84 13.42 -0.52
CA LEU A 312 -13.23 12.98 -1.78
C LEU A 312 -13.26 14.12 -2.82
N ASP A 313 -12.17 14.26 -3.56
CA ASP A 313 -12.12 14.99 -4.84
C ASP A 313 -11.53 14.05 -5.91
N CYS A 314 -12.34 13.68 -6.89
CA CYS A 314 -11.95 12.75 -7.95
C CYS A 314 -11.96 13.41 -9.32
N ARG A 315 -10.88 13.21 -10.06
CA ARG A 315 -10.65 13.83 -11.38
C ARG A 315 -10.05 12.85 -12.36
N LEU A 316 -10.45 12.91 -13.61
CA LEU A 316 -9.86 12.11 -14.66
C LEU A 316 -8.45 12.63 -15.01
N TRP A 317 -7.45 11.83 -14.68
CA TRP A 317 -6.06 12.15 -14.95
C TRP A 317 -5.59 11.64 -16.32
N SER A 318 -6.11 10.51 -16.78
CA SER A 318 -5.69 9.85 -18.00
C SER A 318 -6.83 9.07 -18.64
N ASP A 319 -6.88 9.12 -19.96
CA ASP A 319 -7.84 8.34 -20.75
C ASP A 319 -7.50 6.85 -20.83
N VAL A 320 -6.27 6.49 -20.49
CA VAL A 320 -5.73 5.12 -20.67
C VAL A 320 -5.45 4.39 -19.36
N TRP A 321 -5.26 5.10 -18.25
CA TRP A 321 -4.97 4.49 -16.96
C TRP A 321 -6.24 3.96 -16.26
N TRP A 322 -6.02 3.19 -15.20
CA TRP A 322 -7.10 2.63 -14.39
C TRP A 322 -7.90 3.71 -13.67
N GLY A 323 -9.23 3.59 -13.70
CA GLY A 323 -10.13 4.56 -13.10
C GLY A 323 -10.56 5.65 -14.07
N LYS A 324 -11.75 6.18 -13.82
CA LYS A 324 -12.40 7.21 -14.65
C LYS A 324 -13.06 8.27 -13.78
N ALA A 325 -12.36 8.72 -12.73
CA ALA A 325 -12.81 9.70 -11.76
C ALA A 325 -14.01 9.24 -10.89
N GLU A 326 -14.19 7.93 -10.70
CA GLU A 326 -15.25 7.43 -9.84
C GLU A 326 -14.91 7.69 -8.36
N PRO A 327 -15.82 8.31 -7.58
CA PRO A 327 -15.58 8.49 -6.14
C PRO A 327 -15.66 7.16 -5.39
N ILE A 328 -16.57 6.28 -5.80
CA ILE A 328 -16.76 4.93 -5.24
C ILE A 328 -16.94 3.95 -6.40
N TYR A 329 -16.12 2.92 -6.40
CA TYR A 329 -16.10 1.87 -7.41
C TYR A 329 -16.02 0.50 -6.73
N VAL A 330 -17.06 -0.33 -6.89
CA VAL A 330 -17.14 -1.65 -6.27
C VAL A 330 -17.43 -2.70 -7.32
N THR A 331 -16.52 -3.64 -7.52
CA THR A 331 -16.67 -4.64 -8.56
C THR A 331 -16.24 -6.04 -8.16
N SER A 332 -16.92 -7.04 -8.73
CA SER A 332 -16.48 -8.43 -8.78
C SER A 332 -16.61 -8.94 -10.21
N TYR A 333 -15.52 -8.83 -10.96
CA TYR A 333 -15.41 -9.32 -12.34
C TYR A 333 -14.16 -10.18 -12.48
N PRO A 334 -14.27 -11.39 -13.05
CA PRO A 334 -13.10 -12.25 -13.22
C PRO A 334 -12.08 -11.64 -14.18
N ARG A 335 -10.81 -11.94 -13.95
CA ARG A 335 -9.75 -11.58 -14.90
C ARG A 335 -10.05 -12.17 -16.27
N ALA A 336 -9.64 -11.46 -17.32
CA ALA A 336 -9.74 -11.96 -18.69
C ALA A 336 -8.91 -13.24 -18.88
N ASN A 337 -9.47 -14.21 -19.59
CA ASN A 337 -8.78 -15.46 -19.88
C ASN A 337 -7.58 -15.24 -20.81
N GLY A 338 -6.46 -15.83 -20.45
CA GLY A 338 -5.40 -16.47 -21.23
C GLY A 338 -4.74 -15.78 -22.41
N ASN A 339 -5.31 -14.76 -23.01
CA ASN A 339 -4.72 -14.06 -24.15
C ASN A 339 -3.98 -12.79 -23.75
N HIS A 340 -4.04 -12.39 -22.50
CA HIS A 340 -3.24 -11.29 -21.98
C HIS A 340 -1.87 -11.83 -21.54
N LYS A 341 -0.80 -11.24 -22.06
CA LYS A 341 0.57 -11.54 -21.65
C LYS A 341 0.78 -11.40 -20.15
N ASP A 342 -0.06 -10.59 -19.49
CA ASP A 342 -0.04 -10.32 -18.05
C ASP A 342 -0.75 -11.39 -17.20
N ALA A 343 -1.54 -12.27 -17.78
CA ALA A 343 -2.26 -13.30 -17.04
C ALA A 343 -1.39 -14.51 -16.70
N ASN A 344 -0.37 -14.79 -17.50
CA ASN A 344 0.42 -16.03 -17.40
C ASN A 344 1.27 -16.14 -16.12
N TRP A 345 1.69 -15.02 -15.56
CA TRP A 345 2.48 -15.03 -14.34
C TRP A 345 1.63 -15.10 -13.05
N ARG A 346 0.40 -14.59 -13.13
CA ARG A 346 -0.55 -14.57 -12.01
C ARG A 346 -1.27 -15.91 -11.82
N PHE A 347 -1.36 -16.70 -12.90
CA PHE A 347 -2.03 -17.99 -12.90
C PHE A 347 -1.09 -19.05 -13.45
N PRO A 348 -0.44 -19.89 -12.62
CA PRO A 348 0.26 -21.08 -13.10
C PRO A 348 -0.68 -21.91 -13.99
N LYS A 349 -0.12 -22.52 -15.04
CA LYS A 349 -0.89 -23.36 -15.98
C LYS A 349 -1.81 -24.33 -15.23
N GLY A 350 -3.13 -24.26 -15.52
CA GLY A 350 -4.13 -25.13 -14.94
C GLY A 350 -4.88 -24.53 -13.74
N GLN A 351 -4.57 -23.30 -13.32
CA GLN A 351 -5.34 -22.64 -12.26
C GLN A 351 -6.42 -21.74 -12.81
N ILE A 352 -7.47 -21.67 -12.09
CA ILE A 352 -8.82 -21.14 -12.14
C ILE A 352 -8.93 -19.85 -12.95
N GLU A 353 -9.08 -19.97 -14.26
CA GLU A 353 -9.46 -18.85 -15.11
C GLU A 353 -10.95 -18.53 -14.94
N GLY A 354 -11.28 -17.25 -14.86
CA GLY A 354 -12.65 -16.76 -14.96
C GLY A 354 -13.52 -16.95 -13.73
N LYS A 355 -12.93 -17.05 -12.54
CA LYS A 355 -13.66 -17.02 -11.27
C LYS A 355 -13.32 -15.76 -10.48
N CYS A 356 -14.35 -15.11 -9.97
CA CYS A 356 -14.22 -14.07 -8.94
C CYS A 356 -15.10 -14.45 -7.75
N GLY A 357 -14.64 -14.08 -6.56
CA GLY A 357 -15.37 -14.30 -5.33
C GLY A 357 -16.46 -13.25 -5.10
N GLU A 358 -17.05 -13.31 -3.94
CA GLU A 358 -18.11 -12.42 -3.48
C GLU A 358 -17.56 -11.11 -2.93
N VAL A 359 -18.29 -10.02 -3.15
CA VAL A 359 -18.11 -8.73 -2.47
C VAL A 359 -19.40 -8.40 -1.73
N ALA A 360 -19.36 -8.40 -0.40
CA ALA A 360 -20.59 -8.28 0.39
C ALA A 360 -20.39 -7.54 1.71
N ARG A 361 -21.46 -6.97 2.27
CA ARG A 361 -21.48 -6.24 3.55
C ARG A 361 -20.48 -5.11 3.58
N ILE A 362 -20.54 -4.24 2.57
CA ILE A 362 -19.71 -3.05 2.42
C ILE A 362 -20.55 -1.82 2.78
N CYS A 363 -20.07 -1.01 3.70
CA CYS A 363 -20.75 0.20 4.13
C CYS A 363 -19.98 1.46 3.77
N PHE A 364 -20.68 2.41 3.15
CA PHE A 364 -20.21 3.78 2.91
C PHE A 364 -21.06 4.74 3.76
N ASN A 365 -20.43 5.36 4.78
CA ASN A 365 -21.13 6.21 5.75
C ASN A 365 -20.53 7.61 5.77
N ASN A 366 -21.37 8.66 5.73
CA ASN A 366 -20.93 10.06 5.87
C ASN A 366 -19.82 10.41 4.87
N ILE A 367 -20.04 10.15 3.58
CA ILE A 367 -19.08 10.47 2.52
C ILE A 367 -19.57 11.68 1.75
N THR A 368 -18.66 12.64 1.55
CA THR A 368 -18.88 13.80 0.67
C THR A 368 -17.86 13.78 -0.44
N ALA A 369 -18.32 13.72 -1.68
CA ALA A 369 -17.50 13.65 -2.87
C ALA A 369 -17.78 14.78 -3.84
N THR A 370 -16.72 15.33 -4.44
CA THR A 370 -16.77 16.09 -5.70
C THR A 370 -16.09 15.25 -6.76
N SER A 371 -16.75 14.96 -7.89
CA SER A 371 -16.18 14.06 -8.87
C SER A 371 -16.62 14.34 -10.30
N GLU A 372 -15.77 14.00 -11.25
CA GLU A 372 -16.08 14.09 -12.69
C GLU A 372 -16.86 12.86 -13.21
N ASN A 373 -17.12 11.86 -12.35
CA ASN A 373 -17.94 10.70 -12.66
C ASN A 373 -18.79 10.28 -11.46
N GLY A 374 -19.78 9.43 -11.69
CA GLY A 374 -20.63 8.82 -10.67
C GLY A 374 -19.98 7.61 -9.99
N CYS A 375 -20.71 7.07 -9.00
CA CYS A 375 -20.35 5.80 -8.37
C CYS A 375 -20.69 4.63 -9.28
N PHE A 376 -19.91 3.55 -9.20
CA PHE A 376 -20.16 2.31 -9.93
C PHE A 376 -20.13 1.10 -8.99
N VAL A 377 -21.17 0.26 -9.07
CA VAL A 377 -21.25 -1.01 -8.34
C VAL A 377 -21.65 -2.11 -9.32
N GLY A 378 -20.79 -3.10 -9.57
CA GLY A 378 -21.05 -4.10 -10.59
C GLY A 378 -20.44 -5.47 -10.31
N GLY A 379 -21.16 -6.52 -10.80
CA GLY A 379 -20.71 -7.91 -10.77
C GLY A 379 -20.88 -8.60 -12.11
N ASP A 380 -20.13 -9.66 -12.34
CA ASP A 380 -20.27 -10.51 -13.54
C ASP A 380 -21.61 -11.25 -13.55
N LYS A 381 -22.15 -11.54 -12.37
CA LYS A 381 -23.40 -12.26 -12.16
C LYS A 381 -24.18 -11.71 -10.98
N ILE A 382 -25.50 -11.86 -11.04
CA ILE A 382 -26.38 -11.57 -9.91
C ILE A 382 -25.96 -12.37 -8.68
N GLY A 383 -25.87 -11.70 -7.53
CA GLY A 383 -25.47 -12.28 -6.25
C GLY A 383 -23.98 -12.27 -5.94
N LYS A 384 -23.12 -11.81 -6.85
CA LYS A 384 -21.68 -11.65 -6.59
C LYS A 384 -21.35 -10.36 -5.81
N VAL A 385 -22.12 -9.31 -6.04
CA VAL A 385 -21.96 -8.04 -5.34
C VAL A 385 -23.29 -7.71 -4.68
N HIS A 386 -23.34 -7.75 -3.35
CA HIS A 386 -24.57 -7.50 -2.59
C HIS A 386 -24.31 -6.96 -1.18
N GLY A 387 -25.38 -6.43 -0.55
CA GLY A 387 -25.24 -5.80 0.77
C GLY A 387 -24.29 -4.63 0.74
N ILE A 388 -24.38 -3.82 -0.31
CA ILE A 388 -23.62 -2.59 -0.45
C ILE A 388 -24.48 -1.45 0.08
N TYR A 389 -24.08 -0.83 1.17
CA TYR A 389 -24.85 0.18 1.90
C TYR A 389 -24.30 1.57 1.64
N PHE A 390 -25.16 2.49 1.21
CA PHE A 390 -24.89 3.92 1.12
C PHE A 390 -25.73 4.64 2.17
N ASN A 391 -25.05 5.22 3.15
CA ASN A 391 -25.69 5.95 4.26
C ASN A 391 -25.09 7.35 4.35
N ASN A 392 -25.91 8.39 4.12
CA ASN A 392 -25.47 9.78 4.09
C ASN A 392 -24.24 10.00 3.15
N VAL A 393 -24.35 9.52 1.92
CA VAL A 393 -23.34 9.70 0.87
C VAL A 393 -23.83 10.80 -0.08
N ARG A 394 -23.02 11.82 -0.29
CA ARG A 394 -23.32 12.95 -1.18
C ARG A 394 -22.25 13.05 -2.24
N VAL A 395 -22.67 13.16 -3.50
CA VAL A 395 -21.78 13.29 -4.65
C VAL A 395 -22.16 14.54 -5.43
N ASN A 396 -21.26 15.51 -5.47
CA ASN A 396 -21.34 16.67 -6.35
C ASN A 396 -20.67 16.32 -7.67
N LEU A 397 -21.47 16.15 -8.74
CA LEU A 397 -20.98 15.86 -10.07
C LEU A 397 -20.57 17.15 -10.77
N VAL A 398 -19.28 17.25 -11.09
CA VAL A 398 -18.72 18.34 -11.87
C VAL A 398 -18.46 17.89 -13.29
N LYS A 399 -18.62 18.82 -14.25
CA LYS A 399 -18.44 18.49 -15.66
C LYS A 399 -16.97 18.13 -15.95
N PRO A 400 -16.70 16.93 -16.49
CA PRO A 400 -15.35 16.54 -16.84
C PRO A 400 -14.77 17.45 -17.94
N LYS A 401 -13.49 17.75 -17.81
CA LYS A 401 -12.73 18.54 -18.77
C LYS A 401 -12.43 17.78 -20.06
N THR A 402 -12.43 16.44 -20.00
CA THR A 402 -12.12 15.55 -21.12
C THR A 402 -13.37 15.17 -21.90
N LYS A 403 -13.17 14.59 -23.09
CA LYS A 403 -14.27 14.08 -23.92
C LYS A 403 -14.84 12.73 -23.42
N GLN A 404 -14.15 12.04 -22.53
CA GLN A 404 -14.58 10.75 -21.99
C GLN A 404 -15.46 10.96 -20.76
N ARG A 405 -16.74 11.11 -20.98
CA ARG A 405 -17.75 11.33 -19.92
C ARG A 405 -18.46 10.03 -19.58
N GLY A 406 -18.70 9.81 -18.29
CA GLY A 406 -19.57 8.73 -17.82
C GLY A 406 -19.11 7.34 -18.24
N ILE A 407 -17.82 7.11 -18.41
CA ILE A 407 -17.26 5.82 -18.77
C ILE A 407 -16.77 5.15 -17.48
N PHE A 408 -17.25 3.93 -17.22
CA PHE A 408 -16.76 3.10 -16.13
C PHE A 408 -15.86 1.99 -16.69
N ASP A 409 -14.66 1.86 -16.09
CA ASP A 409 -13.65 0.93 -16.55
C ASP A 409 -13.86 -0.46 -15.96
N LYS A 410 -14.17 -1.42 -16.79
CA LYS A 410 -14.36 -2.83 -16.39
C LYS A 410 -13.14 -3.71 -16.72
N ARG A 411 -12.06 -3.15 -17.25
CA ARG A 411 -10.86 -3.92 -17.64
C ARG A 411 -10.06 -4.42 -16.43
N PRO A 412 -9.33 -5.52 -16.55
CA PRO A 412 -9.43 -6.56 -17.58
C PRO A 412 -10.49 -7.60 -17.16
N CYS A 413 -11.60 -7.64 -17.88
CA CYS A 413 -12.67 -8.59 -17.69
C CYS A 413 -12.96 -9.30 -19.00
N LYS A 414 -13.52 -10.51 -18.91
CA LYS A 414 -14.06 -11.18 -20.11
C LYS A 414 -15.15 -10.32 -20.74
N GLY A 415 -15.03 -10.04 -22.03
CA GLY A 415 -15.93 -9.11 -22.70
C GLY A 415 -15.52 -7.66 -22.45
N GLU A 416 -14.24 -7.41 -22.45
CA GLU A 416 -13.60 -6.12 -22.21
C GLU A 416 -14.35 -4.94 -22.78
N GLY A 417 -14.56 -3.98 -21.94
CA GLY A 417 -15.17 -2.77 -22.38
C GLY A 417 -15.29 -1.76 -21.27
N PHE A 418 -15.62 -0.61 -21.73
CA PHE A 418 -16.10 0.44 -20.87
C PHE A 418 -17.61 0.34 -20.84
N VAL A 419 -18.21 0.37 -19.66
CA VAL A 419 -19.63 0.68 -19.54
C VAL A 419 -19.76 2.16 -19.75
N LYS A 420 -20.55 2.54 -20.73
CA LYS A 420 -20.77 3.94 -21.06
C LYS A 420 -22.15 4.35 -20.54
N ALA A 421 -22.17 5.26 -19.55
CA ALA A 421 -23.34 6.07 -19.26
C ALA A 421 -23.10 7.46 -19.87
N ASP A 422 -24.09 8.03 -20.54
CA ASP A 422 -23.97 9.39 -21.01
C ASP A 422 -23.94 10.36 -19.80
N TRP A 423 -23.25 11.47 -19.93
CA TRP A 423 -23.26 12.51 -18.90
C TRP A 423 -24.68 12.93 -18.52
N ASP A 424 -25.53 13.09 -19.52
CA ASP A 424 -26.92 13.48 -19.30
C ASP A 424 -27.71 12.39 -18.55
N ASP A 425 -27.41 11.12 -18.76
CA ASP A 425 -27.97 10.01 -17.97
C ASP A 425 -27.52 10.07 -16.53
N LEU A 426 -26.22 10.34 -16.26
CA LEU A 426 -25.70 10.46 -14.90
C LEU A 426 -26.37 11.59 -14.12
N VAL A 427 -26.61 12.74 -14.76
CA VAL A 427 -27.22 13.91 -14.10
C VAL A 427 -28.73 13.87 -14.05
N GLN A 428 -29.38 13.04 -14.86
CA GLN A 428 -30.84 12.81 -14.83
C GLN A 428 -31.24 11.65 -13.92
N MET A 429 -30.31 10.78 -13.59
CA MET A 429 -30.55 9.73 -12.61
C MET A 429 -30.94 10.34 -11.27
N PRO A 430 -31.88 9.74 -10.53
CA PRO A 430 -32.22 10.23 -9.19
C PRO A 430 -31.06 10.11 -8.20
N VAL A 431 -29.98 9.44 -8.59
CA VAL A 431 -28.76 9.20 -7.80
C VAL A 431 -27.54 9.08 -8.72
N ALA A 432 -26.41 9.60 -8.27
CA ALA A 432 -25.15 9.52 -9.01
C ALA A 432 -24.51 8.11 -8.88
N LEU A 433 -25.26 7.09 -9.19
CA LEU A 433 -24.90 5.68 -9.04
C LEU A 433 -25.33 4.87 -10.27
N TYR A 434 -24.38 4.16 -10.87
CA TYR A 434 -24.64 3.14 -11.88
C TYR A 434 -24.43 1.74 -11.30
N THR A 435 -25.39 0.84 -11.53
CA THR A 435 -25.35 -0.54 -11.01
C THR A 435 -25.50 -1.57 -12.11
N GLU A 436 -24.78 -2.69 -11.99
CA GLU A 436 -24.89 -3.84 -12.89
C GLU A 436 -24.79 -5.14 -12.09
N ASN A 437 -25.83 -5.97 -12.13
CA ASN A 437 -25.88 -7.27 -11.43
C ASN A 437 -25.53 -7.18 -9.93
N ALA A 438 -25.83 -6.07 -9.29
CA ALA A 438 -25.49 -5.80 -7.91
C ALA A 438 -26.72 -5.40 -7.09
N THR A 439 -26.70 -5.70 -5.79
CA THR A 439 -27.74 -5.26 -4.84
C THR A 439 -27.19 -4.20 -3.91
N VAL A 440 -27.78 -3.01 -3.96
CA VAL A 440 -27.43 -1.87 -3.14
C VAL A 440 -28.56 -1.50 -2.20
N ILE A 441 -28.24 -0.95 -1.04
CA ILE A 441 -29.18 -0.47 -0.02
C ILE A 441 -28.85 0.99 0.28
N GLY A 442 -29.84 1.84 0.11
CA GLY A 442 -29.61 3.27 0.06
C GLY A 442 -28.94 3.68 -1.25
N VAL A 443 -28.86 4.97 -1.49
CA VAL A 443 -28.29 5.54 -2.70
C VAL A 443 -27.60 6.85 -2.37
N PRO A 444 -26.51 7.24 -3.08
CA PRO A 444 -25.94 8.56 -2.91
C PRO A 444 -26.92 9.66 -3.29
N GLU A 445 -26.97 10.71 -2.50
CA GLU A 445 -27.56 11.98 -2.92
C GLU A 445 -26.56 12.68 -3.85
N TYR A 446 -27.05 13.29 -4.93
CA TYR A 446 -26.17 14.04 -5.82
C TYR A 446 -26.64 15.46 -6.05
N THR A 447 -25.68 16.34 -6.27
CA THR A 447 -25.88 17.70 -6.76
C THR A 447 -25.10 17.86 -8.06
N LYS A 448 -25.46 18.88 -8.82
CA LYS A 448 -24.85 19.21 -10.10
C LYS A 448 -24.42 20.67 -10.06
N ASP A 449 -23.19 20.97 -10.43
CA ASP A 449 -22.72 22.32 -10.75
C ASP A 449 -22.81 22.62 -12.23
#